data_f40ea7aa3cfdf39b3aa2dbe99c7dc13b
#
_entry.id   f40ea7aa3cfdf39b3aa2dbe99c7dc13b
#
_cell.length_a   1.000
_cell.length_b   1.000
_cell.length_c   1.000
_cell.angle_alpha   90.00
_cell.angle_beta   90.00
_cell.angle_gamma   90.00
#
_symmetry.space_group_name_H-M   'P 1'
#
loop_
_entity.id
_entity.type
_entity.pdbx_description
1 polymer ?
#
loop_
_entity_poly.entity_id
_entity_poly.type
_entity_poly.pdbx_seq_one_letter_code
_entity_poly.pdbx_strand_id
1 'polypeptide(L)'
;QMCIRDRDYDYALIIGTRTFGKGIAQSVLGLDDGSVMRVTTHRYYSPNYVTPDRSGVLPDLVVDADLADEVARLLCGEAAAESPDVLVLELAGQEWYVHKEAALSADYAPAFAELLSALAPGTPMTLDGESVDPETVSADWETEYVSRWMEDVEDSPYAEEINALAALGAVQGDENGSFLPEEPLTRAELVSLITQAMGYWCWTNQGRAPFTDVSEESWYATAVDITYHLGLVQGNENGEFDPDARIDHQQFITILARMGRRADLKVGWRLDSVTDEELAAPDVQKFASWAREAAVAADSLGLLADDLADIDPNAPTTREEAAAMVYRLMSYSGILTPAAGA
;
A
#
# COMPACT_ATOMS: atom_id res chain seq x y z
N GLN A 1 -3.66 9.68 -16.00
CA GLN A 1 -2.68 10.80 -16.07
C GLN A 1 -3.18 12.06 -15.36
N MET A 2 -4.47 12.41 -15.47
CA MET A 2 -5.03 13.55 -14.72
C MET A 2 -4.93 13.31 -13.21
N CYS A 3 -5.43 12.19 -12.70
CA CYS A 3 -5.46 11.89 -11.27
C CYS A 3 -4.09 11.98 -10.60
N ILE A 4 -3.01 11.45 -11.22
CA ILE A 4 -1.67 11.51 -10.61
C ILE A 4 -1.13 12.95 -10.56
N ARG A 5 -1.43 13.77 -11.56
CA ARG A 5 -1.10 15.20 -11.54
C ARG A 5 -1.91 15.94 -10.48
N ASP A 6 -3.20 15.68 -10.42
CA ASP A 6 -4.11 16.38 -9.53
C ASP A 6 -3.79 16.02 -8.06
N ARG A 7 -3.42 14.77 -7.79
CA ARG A 7 -2.88 14.32 -6.51
C ARG A 7 -1.56 15.03 -6.17
N ASP A 8 -0.57 15.03 -7.08
CA ASP A 8 0.76 15.61 -6.83
C ASP A 8 0.74 17.13 -6.60
N TYR A 9 -0.34 17.80 -6.96
CA TYR A 9 -0.56 19.25 -6.75
C TYR A 9 -1.68 19.55 -5.74
N ASP A 10 -2.24 18.54 -5.08
CA ASP A 10 -3.36 18.66 -4.13
C ASP A 10 -4.57 19.42 -4.72
N TYR A 11 -4.85 19.21 -6.01
CA TYR A 11 -5.94 19.89 -6.71
C TYR A 11 -7.29 19.19 -6.56
N ALA A 12 -7.29 17.91 -6.23
CA ALA A 12 -8.49 17.11 -6.11
C ALA A 12 -8.29 15.94 -5.15
N LEU A 13 -9.33 15.60 -4.40
CA LEU A 13 -9.43 14.36 -3.65
C LEU A 13 -9.67 13.21 -4.64
N ILE A 14 -8.85 12.18 -4.58
CA ILE A 14 -8.96 10.99 -5.43
C ILE A 14 -9.73 9.92 -4.66
N ILE A 15 -10.88 9.51 -5.20
CA ILE A 15 -11.78 8.55 -4.56
C ILE A 15 -11.94 7.31 -5.44
N GLY A 16 -12.01 6.14 -4.85
CA GLY A 16 -12.26 4.88 -5.54
C GLY A 16 -11.25 3.79 -5.25
N THR A 17 -10.85 3.04 -6.28
CA THR A 17 -9.88 1.95 -6.16
C THR A 17 -8.57 2.27 -6.88
N ARG A 18 -7.53 1.52 -6.54
CA ARG A 18 -6.23 1.62 -7.23
C ARG A 18 -6.39 1.46 -8.74
N THR A 19 -5.82 2.35 -9.53
CA THR A 19 -5.88 2.27 -10.99
C THR A 19 -5.02 1.12 -11.55
N PHE A 20 -5.32 0.68 -12.78
CA PHE A 20 -4.69 -0.47 -13.42
C PHE A 20 -3.14 -0.40 -13.53
N GLY A 21 -2.54 0.79 -13.52
CA GLY A 21 -1.09 0.92 -13.56
C GLY A 21 -0.47 0.83 -14.96
N LYS A 22 -1.12 1.31 -16.00
CA LYS A 22 -0.47 1.45 -17.31
C LYS A 22 0.21 2.81 -17.43
N GLY A 23 1.49 2.87 -17.03
CA GLY A 23 2.33 4.06 -17.08
C GLY A 23 3.22 4.19 -18.32
N ILE A 24 2.97 3.40 -19.38
CA ILE A 24 3.74 3.38 -20.61
C ILE A 24 2.90 3.72 -21.84
N ALA A 25 3.55 4.27 -22.86
CA ALA A 25 2.98 4.39 -24.21
C ALA A 25 3.72 3.48 -25.18
N GLN A 26 2.97 2.90 -26.13
CA GLN A 26 3.47 1.99 -27.14
C GLN A 26 3.19 2.57 -28.54
N SER A 27 4.17 2.48 -29.42
CA SER A 27 4.01 2.79 -30.84
C SER A 27 3.87 1.49 -31.65
N VAL A 28 3.06 1.55 -32.68
CA VAL A 28 2.94 0.47 -33.67
C VAL A 28 3.73 0.86 -34.90
N LEU A 29 4.71 0.04 -35.24
CA LEU A 29 5.60 0.23 -36.39
C LEU A 29 5.25 -0.82 -37.45
N GLY A 30 4.99 -0.39 -38.69
CA GLY A 30 4.89 -1.30 -39.83
C GLY A 30 6.28 -1.74 -40.30
N LEU A 31 6.42 -3.02 -40.61
CA LEU A 31 7.66 -3.58 -41.17
C LEU A 31 7.50 -3.80 -42.67
N ASP A 32 8.64 -3.92 -43.37
CA ASP A 32 8.69 -4.03 -44.86
C ASP A 32 8.00 -5.30 -45.40
N ASP A 33 7.85 -6.33 -44.54
CA ASP A 33 7.17 -7.59 -44.87
C ASP A 33 5.64 -7.51 -44.66
N GLY A 34 5.10 -6.34 -44.28
CA GLY A 34 3.68 -6.11 -43.97
C GLY A 34 3.27 -6.51 -42.59
N SER A 35 4.15 -7.02 -41.76
CA SER A 35 3.90 -7.26 -40.34
C SER A 35 3.96 -5.96 -39.53
N VAL A 36 3.47 -6.00 -38.29
CA VAL A 36 3.51 -4.85 -37.39
C VAL A 36 4.20 -5.23 -36.09
N MET A 37 5.00 -4.32 -35.59
CA MET A 37 5.68 -4.45 -34.29
C MET A 37 5.14 -3.41 -33.33
N ARG A 38 4.77 -3.83 -32.11
CA ARG A 38 4.40 -2.92 -31.02
C ARG A 38 5.57 -2.75 -30.07
N VAL A 39 6.05 -1.53 -29.91
CA VAL A 39 7.23 -1.19 -29.11
C VAL A 39 6.86 -0.17 -28.05
N THR A 40 7.27 -0.40 -26.82
CA THR A 40 7.17 0.60 -25.74
C THR A 40 8.18 1.71 -26.03
N THR A 41 7.68 2.94 -26.22
CA THR A 41 8.49 4.09 -26.61
C THR A 41 8.62 5.15 -25.52
N HIS A 42 7.66 5.22 -24.60
CA HIS A 42 7.64 6.22 -23.54
C HIS A 42 7.16 5.61 -22.22
N ARG A 43 7.66 6.16 -21.11
CA ARG A 43 7.13 5.96 -19.76
C ARG A 43 6.65 7.31 -19.25
N TYR A 44 5.50 7.32 -18.57
CA TYR A 44 4.95 8.50 -17.95
C TYR A 44 5.46 8.65 -16.51
N TYR A 45 5.75 9.89 -16.15
CA TYR A 45 6.07 10.27 -14.79
C TYR A 45 5.14 11.39 -14.37
N SER A 46 4.81 11.41 -13.06
CA SER A 46 4.12 12.51 -12.42
C SER A 46 5.05 13.72 -12.26
N PRO A 47 4.54 14.89 -11.88
CA PRO A 47 5.36 16.04 -11.49
C PRO A 47 6.41 15.71 -10.42
N ASN A 48 6.11 14.81 -9.49
CA ASN A 48 7.01 14.35 -8.44
C ASN A 48 7.93 13.19 -8.88
N TYR A 49 8.04 12.96 -10.21
CA TYR A 49 8.87 11.90 -10.81
C TYR A 49 8.49 10.47 -10.41
N VAL A 50 7.26 10.26 -9.98
CA VAL A 50 6.69 8.94 -9.70
C VAL A 50 6.02 8.39 -10.95
N THR A 51 6.24 7.12 -11.27
CA THR A 51 5.55 6.47 -12.38
C THR A 51 4.41 5.60 -11.86
N PRO A 52 3.20 5.70 -12.45
CA PRO A 52 2.12 4.76 -12.13
C PRO A 52 2.30 3.41 -12.83
N ASP A 53 3.40 3.23 -13.57
CA ASP A 53 3.63 2.01 -14.34
C ASP A 53 3.70 0.81 -13.41
N ARG A 54 2.74 -0.11 -13.55
CA ARG A 54 2.55 -1.35 -12.77
C ARG A 54 1.98 -1.17 -11.37
N SER A 55 2.28 -0.10 -10.67
CA SER A 55 1.78 0.17 -9.32
C SER A 55 0.39 0.81 -9.29
N GLY A 56 -0.02 1.43 -10.38
CA GLY A 56 -1.25 2.23 -10.42
C GLY A 56 -1.12 3.55 -9.66
N VAL A 57 -2.24 4.25 -9.56
CA VAL A 57 -2.43 5.42 -8.69
C VAL A 57 -3.34 4.99 -7.55
N LEU A 58 -2.90 5.21 -6.33
CA LEU A 58 -3.73 4.98 -5.14
C LEU A 58 -4.67 6.16 -4.95
N PRO A 59 -5.93 5.91 -4.57
CA PRO A 59 -6.84 6.97 -4.15
C PRO A 59 -6.48 7.48 -2.74
N ASP A 60 -6.90 8.70 -2.43
CA ASP A 60 -6.82 9.28 -1.08
C ASP A 60 -7.92 8.67 -0.18
N LEU A 61 -9.06 8.30 -0.77
CA LEU A 61 -10.13 7.58 -0.11
C LEU A 61 -10.48 6.31 -0.90
N VAL A 62 -10.20 5.16 -0.29
CA VAL A 62 -10.45 3.84 -0.90
C VAL A 62 -11.88 3.41 -0.62
N VAL A 63 -12.70 3.31 -1.65
CA VAL A 63 -14.10 2.88 -1.59
C VAL A 63 -14.39 1.86 -2.67
N ASP A 64 -15.49 1.14 -2.55
CA ASP A 64 -15.95 0.22 -3.60
C ASP A 64 -16.08 0.95 -4.95
N ALA A 65 -15.61 0.31 -6.01
CA ALA A 65 -15.60 0.89 -7.35
C ALA A 65 -17.02 1.24 -7.86
N ASP A 66 -18.02 0.44 -7.46
CA ASP A 66 -19.41 0.63 -7.88
C ASP A 66 -20.09 1.76 -7.10
N LEU A 67 -19.52 2.22 -5.97
CA LEU A 67 -20.05 3.30 -5.13
C LEU A 67 -19.23 4.61 -5.20
N ALA A 68 -18.10 4.59 -5.90
CA ALA A 68 -17.16 5.71 -5.91
C ALA A 68 -17.74 7.03 -6.46
N ASP A 69 -18.62 6.96 -7.47
CA ASP A 69 -19.26 8.14 -8.06
C ASP A 69 -20.28 8.75 -7.10
N GLU A 70 -21.06 7.92 -6.41
CA GLU A 70 -22.03 8.34 -5.40
C GLU A 70 -21.35 8.93 -4.16
N VAL A 71 -20.24 8.32 -3.68
CA VAL A 71 -19.44 8.87 -2.58
C VAL A 71 -18.86 10.23 -2.96
N ALA A 72 -18.31 10.37 -4.17
CA ALA A 72 -17.79 11.64 -4.65
C ALA A 72 -18.88 12.74 -4.72
N ARG A 73 -20.11 12.38 -5.13
CA ARG A 73 -21.24 13.32 -5.17
C ARG A 73 -21.70 13.73 -3.78
N LEU A 74 -21.71 12.82 -2.82
CA LEU A 74 -22.04 13.13 -1.42
C LEU A 74 -21.07 14.17 -0.83
N LEU A 75 -19.78 14.04 -1.12
CA LEU A 75 -18.75 14.97 -0.65
C LEU A 75 -18.81 16.36 -1.32
N CYS A 76 -19.48 16.48 -2.47
CA CYS A 76 -19.66 17.77 -3.16
C CYS A 76 -20.84 18.59 -2.63
N GLY A 77 -21.30 18.36 -1.41
CA GLY A 77 -22.33 19.17 -0.76
C GLY A 77 -21.95 20.65 -0.64
N GLU A 78 -22.93 21.54 -0.63
CA GLU A 78 -22.67 22.96 -0.39
C GLU A 78 -22.16 23.19 1.05
N ALA A 79 -21.21 24.12 1.21
CA ALA A 79 -20.69 24.50 2.50
C ALA A 79 -21.81 25.05 3.40
N ALA A 80 -22.12 24.35 4.47
CA ALA A 80 -23.17 24.72 5.42
C ALA A 80 -22.81 24.26 6.84
N ALA A 81 -21.57 24.52 7.26
CA ALA A 81 -21.01 24.07 8.53
C ALA A 81 -21.83 24.48 9.78
N GLU A 82 -22.66 25.53 9.68
CA GLU A 82 -23.55 25.98 10.77
C GLU A 82 -24.98 25.40 10.65
N SER A 83 -25.26 24.58 9.61
CA SER A 83 -26.56 23.97 9.44
C SER A 83 -26.66 22.69 10.26
N PRO A 84 -27.75 22.49 11.03
CA PRO A 84 -27.99 21.19 11.64
C PRO A 84 -28.12 20.11 10.55
N ASP A 85 -27.76 18.89 10.88
CA ASP A 85 -27.81 17.78 9.94
C ASP A 85 -26.78 17.86 8.77
N VAL A 86 -25.66 18.54 8.97
CA VAL A 86 -24.51 18.54 8.04
C VAL A 86 -23.28 17.99 8.73
N LEU A 87 -22.80 16.88 8.22
CA LEU A 87 -21.52 16.28 8.63
C LEU A 87 -20.40 16.99 7.87
N VAL A 88 -19.41 17.52 8.62
CA VAL A 88 -18.21 18.12 8.06
C VAL A 88 -17.05 17.16 8.24
N LEU A 89 -16.34 16.84 7.16
CA LEU A 89 -15.20 15.94 7.12
C LEU A 89 -13.95 16.72 6.68
N GLU A 90 -12.82 16.49 7.31
CA GLU A 90 -11.53 16.98 6.83
C GLU A 90 -10.78 15.86 6.13
N LEU A 91 -10.66 15.93 4.79
CA LEU A 91 -9.94 14.97 3.96
C LEU A 91 -8.96 15.71 3.04
N ALA A 92 -7.73 15.24 2.97
CA ALA A 92 -6.66 15.85 2.18
C ALA A 92 -6.46 17.35 2.49
N GLY A 93 -6.63 17.76 3.77
CA GLY A 93 -6.47 19.14 4.21
C GLY A 93 -7.58 20.10 3.75
N GLN A 94 -8.72 19.58 3.33
CA GLN A 94 -9.90 20.34 2.91
C GLN A 94 -11.15 19.86 3.64
N GLU A 95 -12.10 20.79 3.87
CA GLU A 95 -13.41 20.46 4.44
C GLU A 95 -14.39 20.01 3.36
N TRP A 96 -15.13 18.95 3.66
CA TRP A 96 -16.17 18.37 2.82
C TRP A 96 -17.47 18.27 3.60
N TYR A 97 -18.59 18.50 2.94
CA TYR A 97 -19.90 18.67 3.58
C TYR A 97 -20.87 17.61 3.09
N VAL A 98 -21.37 16.77 4.01
CA VAL A 98 -22.36 15.73 3.70
C VAL A 98 -23.68 16.06 4.39
N HIS A 99 -24.72 16.31 3.59
CA HIS A 99 -26.05 16.62 4.08
C HIS A 99 -26.82 15.34 4.43
N LYS A 100 -27.41 15.27 5.62
CA LYS A 100 -28.16 14.11 6.11
C LYS A 100 -29.25 13.65 5.17
N GLU A 101 -30.06 14.57 4.63
CA GLU A 101 -31.15 14.25 3.70
C GLU A 101 -30.63 13.53 2.44
N ALA A 102 -29.50 13.99 1.88
CA ALA A 102 -28.86 13.34 0.74
C ALA A 102 -28.30 11.98 1.13
N ALA A 103 -27.53 11.93 2.23
CA ALA A 103 -26.87 10.72 2.71
C ALA A 103 -27.84 9.56 2.99
N LEU A 104 -29.02 9.86 3.54
CA LEU A 104 -30.03 8.84 3.89
C LEU A 104 -31.06 8.58 2.77
N SER A 105 -30.94 9.23 1.62
CA SER A 105 -31.79 8.92 0.48
C SER A 105 -31.51 7.51 -0.07
N ALA A 106 -32.51 6.89 -0.69
CA ALA A 106 -32.36 5.53 -1.22
C ALA A 106 -31.24 5.38 -2.27
N ASP A 107 -30.91 6.47 -2.96
CA ASP A 107 -29.87 6.49 -4.00
C ASP A 107 -28.45 6.58 -3.41
N TYR A 108 -28.30 7.15 -2.22
CA TYR A 108 -26.97 7.41 -1.63
C TYR A 108 -26.69 6.70 -0.30
N ALA A 109 -27.69 6.10 0.36
CA ALA A 109 -27.47 5.43 1.64
C ALA A 109 -26.37 4.35 1.61
N PRO A 110 -26.25 3.50 0.57
CA PRO A 110 -25.13 2.56 0.49
C PRO A 110 -23.76 3.26 0.34
N ALA A 111 -23.71 4.36 -0.42
CA ALA A 111 -22.48 5.13 -0.60
C ALA A 111 -22.08 5.89 0.68
N PHE A 112 -23.03 6.31 1.48
CA PHE A 112 -22.76 6.95 2.76
C PHE A 112 -22.24 5.94 3.80
N ALA A 113 -22.82 4.73 3.87
CA ALA A 113 -22.30 3.64 4.69
C ALA A 113 -20.87 3.26 4.29
N GLU A 114 -20.61 3.19 2.98
CA GLU A 114 -19.27 2.96 2.42
C GLU A 114 -18.29 4.07 2.79
N LEU A 115 -18.70 5.35 2.66
CA LEU A 115 -17.90 6.50 3.06
C LEU A 115 -17.48 6.40 4.52
N LEU A 116 -18.42 6.22 5.45
CA LEU A 116 -18.12 6.09 6.87
C LEU A 116 -17.13 4.95 7.15
N SER A 117 -17.34 3.79 6.50
CA SER A 117 -16.48 2.62 6.66
C SER A 117 -15.07 2.80 6.09
N ALA A 118 -14.90 3.73 5.14
CA ALA A 118 -13.62 4.01 4.50
C ALA A 118 -12.78 5.08 5.21
N LEU A 119 -13.38 5.85 6.13
CA LEU A 119 -12.65 6.90 6.86
C LEU A 119 -11.63 6.29 7.82
N ALA A 120 -10.41 6.83 7.83
CA ALA A 120 -9.36 6.41 8.76
C ALA A 120 -9.71 6.76 10.21
N PRO A 121 -9.26 5.95 11.19
CA PRO A 121 -9.37 6.32 12.60
C PRO A 121 -8.77 7.70 12.84
N GLY A 122 -9.48 8.54 13.60
CA GLY A 122 -9.03 9.90 13.88
C GLY A 122 -9.21 10.90 12.72
N THR A 123 -9.85 10.52 11.60
CA THR A 123 -10.28 11.50 10.59
C THR A 123 -11.09 12.59 11.25
N PRO A 124 -10.68 13.87 11.18
CA PRO A 124 -11.42 14.97 11.81
C PRO A 124 -12.80 15.09 11.17
N MET A 125 -13.81 15.01 12.02
CA MET A 125 -15.19 15.16 11.60
C MET A 125 -16.03 15.82 12.68
N THR A 126 -16.98 16.66 12.27
CA THR A 126 -17.89 17.35 13.18
C THR A 126 -19.33 17.26 12.69
N LEU A 127 -20.23 17.13 13.65
CA LEU A 127 -21.68 17.22 13.43
C LEU A 127 -22.22 18.25 14.42
N ASP A 128 -22.95 19.24 13.94
CA ASP A 128 -23.48 20.35 14.76
C ASP A 128 -22.39 21.08 15.58
N GLY A 129 -21.15 21.11 15.08
CA GLY A 129 -19.99 21.73 15.72
C GLY A 129 -19.33 20.91 16.83
N GLU A 130 -19.84 19.70 17.12
CA GLU A 130 -19.23 18.75 18.04
C GLU A 130 -18.40 17.73 17.27
N SER A 131 -17.24 17.37 17.83
CA SER A 131 -16.41 16.30 17.25
C SER A 131 -17.10 14.96 17.39
N VAL A 132 -17.17 14.22 16.29
CA VAL A 132 -17.81 12.90 16.22
C VAL A 132 -16.88 11.89 15.55
N ASP A 133 -17.23 10.61 15.64
CA ASP A 133 -16.61 9.51 14.92
C ASP A 133 -17.63 8.79 14.00
N PRO A 134 -17.19 7.92 13.09
CA PRO A 134 -18.10 7.21 12.19
C PRO A 134 -19.16 6.37 12.90
N GLU A 135 -18.84 5.77 14.05
CA GLU A 135 -19.77 4.97 14.83
C GLU A 135 -20.90 5.83 15.43
N THR A 136 -20.54 6.98 16.02
CA THR A 136 -21.50 7.97 16.53
C THR A 136 -22.42 8.47 15.42
N VAL A 137 -21.88 8.84 14.26
CA VAL A 137 -22.70 9.31 13.12
C VAL A 137 -23.61 8.20 12.61
N SER A 138 -23.11 6.96 12.53
CA SER A 138 -23.92 5.79 12.14
C SER A 138 -25.12 5.59 13.08
N ALA A 139 -24.88 5.68 14.39
CA ALA A 139 -25.94 5.56 15.41
C ALA A 139 -26.96 6.70 15.34
N ASP A 140 -26.48 7.96 15.21
CA ASP A 140 -27.35 9.16 15.19
C ASP A 140 -28.19 9.28 13.90
N TRP A 141 -27.63 8.80 12.79
CA TRP A 141 -28.30 8.85 11.49
C TRP A 141 -28.97 7.54 11.10
N GLU A 142 -28.93 6.50 11.98
CA GLU A 142 -29.53 5.18 11.75
C GLU A 142 -29.08 4.55 10.41
N THR A 143 -27.76 4.61 10.13
CA THR A 143 -27.16 4.02 8.92
C THR A 143 -26.29 2.83 9.27
N GLU A 144 -25.92 2.04 8.26
CA GLU A 144 -24.99 0.94 8.44
C GLU A 144 -23.55 1.48 8.53
N TYR A 145 -22.75 0.88 9.42
CA TYR A 145 -21.33 1.12 9.57
C TYR A 145 -20.61 -0.18 9.87
N VAL A 146 -19.58 -0.47 9.14
CA VAL A 146 -18.68 -1.61 9.38
C VAL A 146 -17.26 -1.09 9.43
N SER A 147 -16.66 -1.12 10.61
CA SER A 147 -15.25 -0.76 10.76
C SER A 147 -14.38 -1.66 9.88
N ARG A 148 -13.50 -1.05 9.10
CA ARG A 148 -12.45 -1.74 8.34
C ARG A 148 -11.12 -1.79 9.10
N TRP A 149 -11.09 -1.16 10.27
CA TRP A 149 -9.91 -1.00 11.09
C TRP A 149 -9.79 -2.16 12.06
N MET A 150 -8.56 -2.60 12.27
CA MET A 150 -8.26 -3.75 13.10
C MET A 150 -8.13 -3.29 14.56
N GLU A 151 -8.97 -3.81 15.46
CA GLU A 151 -9.01 -3.40 16.87
C GLU A 151 -7.74 -3.82 17.64
N ASP A 152 -7.13 -4.94 17.24
CA ASP A 152 -5.96 -5.51 17.94
C ASP A 152 -4.64 -4.81 17.62
N VAL A 153 -4.66 -3.70 16.86
CA VAL A 153 -3.46 -2.92 16.54
C VAL A 153 -3.38 -1.57 17.25
N GLU A 154 -4.37 -1.21 18.07
CA GLU A 154 -4.41 0.09 18.75
C GLU A 154 -3.15 0.36 19.59
N ASP A 155 -2.61 -0.65 20.25
CA ASP A 155 -1.40 -0.56 21.08
C ASP A 155 -0.10 -0.74 20.28
N SER A 156 -0.18 -1.07 18.98
CA SER A 156 0.99 -1.22 18.12
C SER A 156 1.61 0.14 17.81
N PRO A 157 2.95 0.27 17.89
CA PRO A 157 3.64 1.49 17.44
C PRO A 157 3.48 1.75 15.93
N TYR A 158 2.95 0.78 15.19
CA TYR A 158 2.75 0.82 13.73
C TYR A 158 1.27 0.79 13.33
N ALA A 159 0.37 1.15 14.25
CA ALA A 159 -1.08 1.13 14.01
C ALA A 159 -1.49 1.94 12.77
N GLU A 160 -0.88 3.10 12.55
CA GLU A 160 -1.16 3.95 11.40
C GLU A 160 -0.78 3.27 10.07
N GLU A 161 0.43 2.70 10.00
CA GLU A 161 0.92 1.99 8.82
C GLU A 161 0.09 0.75 8.50
N ILE A 162 -0.26 -0.04 9.52
CA ILE A 162 -1.10 -1.24 9.37
C ILE A 162 -2.47 -0.85 8.84
N ASN A 163 -3.12 0.12 9.45
CA ASN A 163 -4.44 0.59 9.06
C ASN A 163 -4.43 1.18 7.66
N ALA A 164 -3.40 1.96 7.29
CA ALA A 164 -3.26 2.46 5.92
C ALA A 164 -3.14 1.33 4.90
N LEU A 165 -2.38 0.26 5.20
CA LEU A 165 -2.29 -0.91 4.33
C LEU A 165 -3.59 -1.73 4.30
N ALA A 166 -4.33 -1.79 5.41
CA ALA A 166 -5.65 -2.42 5.47
C ALA A 166 -6.68 -1.69 4.59
N ALA A 167 -6.69 -0.35 4.65
CA ALA A 167 -7.52 0.47 3.76
C ALA A 167 -7.24 0.22 2.28
N LEU A 168 -5.99 -0.09 1.93
CA LEU A 168 -5.58 -0.43 0.57
C LEU A 168 -5.86 -1.89 0.20
N GLY A 169 -6.38 -2.70 1.12
CA GLY A 169 -6.55 -4.14 0.96
C GLY A 169 -5.23 -4.91 0.84
N ALA A 170 -4.11 -4.30 1.25
CA ALA A 170 -2.80 -4.92 1.20
C ALA A 170 -2.54 -5.88 2.37
N VAL A 171 -3.17 -5.63 3.49
CA VAL A 171 -3.23 -6.53 4.65
C VAL A 171 -4.67 -6.83 5.02
N GLN A 172 -4.88 -7.99 5.63
CA GLN A 172 -6.19 -8.44 6.10
C GLN A 172 -6.03 -9.11 7.47
N GLY A 173 -7.06 -9.05 8.28
CA GLY A 173 -7.18 -9.84 9.50
C GLY A 173 -7.43 -11.32 9.22
N ASP A 174 -7.39 -12.11 10.28
CA ASP A 174 -7.81 -13.51 10.27
C ASP A 174 -9.35 -13.64 10.13
N GLU A 175 -9.88 -14.85 10.31
CA GLU A 175 -11.32 -15.13 10.26
C GLU A 175 -12.14 -14.34 11.31
N ASN A 176 -11.50 -13.84 12.36
CA ASN A 176 -12.11 -13.03 13.42
C ASN A 176 -11.90 -11.53 13.21
N GLY A 177 -11.21 -11.12 12.13
CA GLY A 177 -10.86 -9.73 11.85
C GLY A 177 -9.62 -9.22 12.61
N SER A 178 -8.86 -10.11 13.29
CA SER A 178 -7.65 -9.75 14.03
C SER A 178 -6.42 -9.73 13.12
N PHE A 179 -5.58 -8.70 13.24
CA PHE A 179 -4.33 -8.58 12.48
C PHE A 179 -3.22 -9.47 13.04
N LEU A 180 -3.20 -9.67 14.35
CA LEU A 180 -2.17 -10.43 15.08
C LEU A 180 -0.78 -9.81 14.91
N PRO A 181 -0.53 -8.58 15.38
CA PRO A 181 0.65 -7.77 15.06
C PRO A 181 1.98 -8.45 15.43
N GLU A 182 2.06 -9.09 16.57
CA GLU A 182 3.28 -9.74 17.10
C GLU A 182 3.57 -11.13 16.49
N GLU A 183 2.63 -11.69 15.70
CA GLU A 183 2.85 -13.01 15.11
C GLU A 183 3.93 -12.95 14.01
N PRO A 184 4.84 -13.95 13.97
CA PRO A 184 5.87 -14.03 12.95
C PRO A 184 5.30 -14.25 11.56
N LEU A 185 5.77 -13.45 10.60
CA LEU A 185 5.36 -13.51 9.20
C LEU A 185 5.94 -14.74 8.50
N THR A 186 5.12 -15.44 7.73
CA THR A 186 5.57 -16.51 6.83
C THR A 186 6.04 -15.96 5.48
N ARG A 187 6.80 -16.76 4.73
CA ARG A 187 7.25 -16.38 3.39
C ARG A 187 6.09 -16.22 2.40
N ALA A 188 5.03 -17.03 2.53
CA ALA A 188 3.82 -16.90 1.72
C ALA A 188 3.07 -15.60 2.00
N GLU A 189 2.91 -15.24 3.27
CA GLU A 189 2.28 -13.97 3.68
C GLU A 189 3.09 -12.77 3.20
N LEU A 190 4.42 -12.82 3.30
CA LEU A 190 5.28 -11.75 2.81
C LEU A 190 5.10 -11.46 1.32
N VAL A 191 5.16 -12.50 0.46
CA VAL A 191 5.04 -12.27 -0.98
C VAL A 191 3.65 -11.77 -1.36
N SER A 192 2.63 -12.16 -0.61
CA SER A 192 1.26 -11.65 -0.78
C SER A 192 1.15 -10.19 -0.36
N LEU A 193 1.69 -9.84 0.81
CA LEU A 193 1.76 -8.45 1.27
C LEU A 193 2.44 -7.55 0.23
N ILE A 194 3.65 -7.93 -0.23
CA ILE A 194 4.39 -7.18 -1.24
C ILE A 194 3.58 -7.02 -2.53
N THR A 195 3.00 -8.12 -3.03
CA THR A 195 2.28 -8.12 -4.30
C THR A 195 1.05 -7.22 -4.25
N GLN A 196 0.33 -7.23 -3.15
CA GLN A 196 -0.86 -6.41 -2.94
C GLN A 196 -0.49 -4.94 -2.68
N ALA A 197 0.42 -4.68 -1.74
CA ALA A 197 0.87 -3.34 -1.39
C ALA A 197 1.44 -2.60 -2.60
N MET A 198 2.28 -3.26 -3.39
CA MET A 198 2.90 -2.66 -4.58
C MET A 198 2.02 -2.67 -5.83
N GLY A 199 0.86 -3.35 -5.81
CA GLY A 199 -0.05 -3.44 -6.96
C GLY A 199 0.46 -4.34 -8.08
N TYR A 200 1.34 -5.31 -7.78
CA TYR A 200 1.94 -6.19 -8.79
C TYR A 200 1.01 -7.31 -9.29
N TRP A 201 -0.18 -7.44 -8.75
CA TRP A 201 -1.16 -8.45 -9.13
C TRP A 201 -1.57 -8.42 -10.63
N CYS A 202 -1.33 -7.34 -11.35
CA CYS A 202 -1.54 -7.26 -12.80
C CYS A 202 -0.46 -7.98 -13.64
N TRP A 203 0.56 -8.58 -13.01
CA TRP A 203 1.68 -9.24 -13.67
C TRP A 203 1.47 -10.75 -13.91
N THR A 204 0.27 -11.21 -14.03
CA THR A 204 -0.13 -12.62 -14.04
C THR A 204 0.36 -13.46 -15.24
N ASN A 205 1.02 -12.89 -16.25
CA ASN A 205 1.37 -13.59 -17.50
C ASN A 205 2.85 -14.00 -17.62
N GLN A 206 3.58 -14.14 -16.49
CA GLN A 206 5.01 -14.47 -16.52
C GLN A 206 5.31 -15.98 -16.50
N GLY A 207 4.30 -16.82 -16.35
CA GLY A 207 4.45 -18.27 -16.16
C GLY A 207 4.67 -18.66 -14.70
N ARG A 208 4.78 -19.97 -14.46
CA ARG A 208 4.96 -20.54 -13.12
C ARG A 208 6.40 -20.42 -12.64
N ALA A 209 6.59 -20.12 -11.37
CA ALA A 209 7.85 -20.27 -10.69
C ALA A 209 8.23 -21.78 -10.59
N PRO A 210 9.53 -22.13 -10.61
CA PRO A 210 9.95 -23.53 -10.69
C PRO A 210 9.95 -24.27 -9.34
N PHE A 211 9.10 -23.86 -8.40
CA PHE A 211 9.06 -24.44 -7.07
C PHE A 211 8.17 -25.67 -7.00
N THR A 212 8.68 -26.74 -6.39
CA THR A 212 8.01 -28.05 -6.33
C THR A 212 6.95 -28.15 -5.24
N ASP A 213 7.02 -27.26 -4.24
CA ASP A 213 6.16 -27.18 -3.05
C ASP A 213 5.05 -26.13 -3.16
N VAL A 214 4.92 -25.45 -4.30
CA VAL A 214 3.87 -24.45 -4.57
C VAL A 214 2.83 -25.02 -5.51
N SER A 215 1.65 -25.39 -4.98
CA SER A 215 0.50 -25.80 -5.78
C SER A 215 -0.12 -24.62 -6.51
N GLU A 216 -0.67 -24.86 -7.71
CA GLU A 216 -1.43 -23.83 -8.46
C GLU A 216 -2.68 -23.36 -7.73
N GLU A 217 -3.24 -24.20 -6.86
CA GLU A 217 -4.44 -23.91 -6.08
C GLU A 217 -4.14 -23.14 -4.77
N SER A 218 -2.86 -22.97 -4.42
CA SER A 218 -2.47 -22.23 -3.22
C SER A 218 -2.82 -20.76 -3.36
N TRP A 219 -3.37 -20.15 -2.31
CA TRP A 219 -3.78 -18.73 -2.28
C TRP A 219 -2.62 -17.78 -2.57
N TYR A 220 -1.39 -18.17 -2.26
CA TYR A 220 -0.16 -17.42 -2.49
C TYR A 220 0.53 -17.71 -3.84
N ALA A 221 0.04 -18.67 -4.62
CA ALA A 221 0.73 -19.16 -5.83
C ALA A 221 1.06 -18.01 -6.82
N THR A 222 0.08 -17.16 -7.10
CA THR A 222 0.26 -16.02 -8.00
C THR A 222 1.28 -15.02 -7.46
N ALA A 223 1.29 -14.77 -6.16
CA ALA A 223 2.25 -13.87 -5.53
C ALA A 223 3.68 -14.42 -5.57
N VAL A 224 3.85 -15.74 -5.40
CA VAL A 224 5.13 -16.44 -5.56
C VAL A 224 5.63 -16.30 -7.00
N ASP A 225 4.79 -16.58 -7.99
CA ASP A 225 5.14 -16.46 -9.41
C ASP A 225 5.61 -15.04 -9.75
N ILE A 226 4.85 -14.04 -9.34
CA ILE A 226 5.16 -12.62 -9.57
C ILE A 226 6.49 -12.25 -8.92
N THR A 227 6.66 -12.52 -7.63
CA THR A 227 7.85 -12.12 -6.88
C THR A 227 9.11 -12.87 -7.32
N TYR A 228 8.98 -14.11 -7.76
CA TYR A 228 10.07 -14.86 -8.39
C TYR A 228 10.52 -14.22 -9.70
N HIS A 229 9.61 -13.96 -10.63
CA HIS A 229 9.94 -13.32 -11.92
C HIS A 229 10.42 -11.88 -11.80
N LEU A 230 10.06 -11.21 -10.70
CA LEU A 230 10.61 -9.90 -10.35
C LEU A 230 12.04 -10.01 -9.75
N GLY A 231 12.53 -11.22 -9.44
CA GLY A 231 13.82 -11.46 -8.82
C GLY A 231 13.86 -11.06 -7.33
N LEU A 232 12.71 -10.93 -6.68
CA LEU A 232 12.59 -10.56 -5.27
C LEU A 232 12.87 -11.74 -4.36
N VAL A 233 12.34 -12.91 -4.72
CA VAL A 233 12.49 -14.15 -3.97
C VAL A 233 13.20 -15.22 -4.79
N GLN A 234 13.82 -16.17 -4.07
CA GLN A 234 14.46 -17.35 -4.62
C GLN A 234 14.07 -18.56 -3.77
N GLY A 235 14.11 -19.75 -4.36
CA GLY A 235 13.95 -21.00 -3.63
C GLY A 235 15.22 -21.42 -2.88
N ASN A 236 15.07 -22.47 -2.09
CA ASN A 236 16.17 -23.15 -1.44
C ASN A 236 16.97 -24.05 -2.42
N GLU A 237 18.03 -24.70 -1.94
CA GLU A 237 18.90 -25.59 -2.74
C GLU A 237 18.15 -26.81 -3.29
N ASN A 238 17.01 -27.18 -2.71
CA ASN A 238 16.15 -28.29 -3.16
C ASN A 238 15.14 -27.89 -4.25
N GLY A 239 15.09 -26.61 -4.63
CA GLY A 239 14.10 -26.10 -5.57
C GLY A 239 12.71 -25.85 -4.95
N GLU A 240 12.66 -25.66 -3.63
CA GLU A 240 11.44 -25.39 -2.87
C GLU A 240 11.36 -23.90 -2.50
N PHE A 241 10.14 -23.36 -2.42
CA PHE A 241 9.89 -22.01 -1.94
C PHE A 241 9.82 -21.93 -0.42
N ASP A 242 9.35 -23.00 0.23
CA ASP A 242 9.15 -23.11 1.67
C ASP A 242 8.15 -22.06 2.20
N PRO A 243 6.86 -22.12 1.77
CA PRO A 243 5.87 -21.07 2.00
C PRO A 243 5.56 -20.81 3.48
N ASP A 244 5.59 -21.86 4.31
CA ASP A 244 5.24 -21.81 5.73
C ASP A 244 6.45 -21.44 6.62
N ALA A 245 7.65 -21.35 6.05
CA ALA A 245 8.83 -20.94 6.80
C ALA A 245 8.67 -19.47 7.26
N ARG A 246 9.04 -19.21 8.50
CA ARG A 246 9.12 -17.86 9.05
C ARG A 246 10.30 -17.13 8.42
N ILE A 247 10.08 -15.85 8.09
CA ILE A 247 11.14 -15.01 7.53
C ILE A 247 11.85 -14.26 8.65
N ASP A 248 13.19 -14.25 8.63
CA ASP A 248 14.00 -13.46 9.54
C ASP A 248 14.23 -12.03 9.03
N HIS A 249 14.65 -11.11 9.92
CA HIS A 249 14.84 -9.71 9.59
C HIS A 249 15.82 -9.51 8.43
N GLN A 250 16.97 -10.23 8.40
CA GLN A 250 17.94 -10.02 7.33
C GLN A 250 17.44 -10.51 5.96
N GLN A 251 16.60 -11.55 5.94
CA GLN A 251 15.94 -12.01 4.70
C GLN A 251 14.92 -10.98 4.22
N PHE A 252 14.07 -10.49 5.13
CA PHE A 252 13.07 -9.49 4.81
C PHE A 252 13.70 -8.19 4.29
N ILE A 253 14.68 -7.64 5.02
CA ILE A 253 15.42 -6.43 4.64
C ILE A 253 16.10 -6.60 3.27
N THR A 254 16.61 -7.78 2.95
CA THR A 254 17.21 -8.06 1.64
C THR A 254 16.17 -8.05 0.53
N ILE A 255 14.95 -8.56 0.77
CA ILE A 255 13.84 -8.49 -0.20
C ILE A 255 13.40 -7.03 -0.37
N LEU A 256 13.27 -6.28 0.72
CA LEU A 256 12.95 -4.85 0.71
C LEU A 256 13.95 -4.05 -0.14
N ALA A 257 15.25 -4.33 0.05
CA ALA A 257 16.31 -3.72 -0.74
C ALA A 257 16.23 -4.07 -2.23
N ARG A 258 15.92 -5.33 -2.56
CA ARG A 258 15.68 -5.74 -3.96
C ARG A 258 14.49 -5.03 -4.58
N MET A 259 13.43 -4.78 -3.81
CA MET A 259 12.28 -3.98 -4.27
C MET A 259 12.69 -2.55 -4.59
N GLY A 260 13.40 -1.89 -3.69
CA GLY A 260 13.84 -0.50 -3.89
C GLY A 260 14.80 -0.30 -5.06
N ARG A 261 15.58 -1.33 -5.44
CA ARG A 261 16.47 -1.31 -6.62
C ARG A 261 15.72 -1.33 -7.96
N ARG A 262 14.44 -1.58 -7.97
CA ARG A 262 13.71 -1.71 -9.23
C ARG A 262 13.58 -0.36 -9.93
N ALA A 263 13.91 -0.35 -11.22
CA ALA A 263 13.86 0.85 -12.06
C ALA A 263 12.44 1.42 -12.29
N ASP A 264 11.41 0.68 -11.88
CA ASP A 264 10.01 1.07 -11.97
C ASP A 264 9.51 1.79 -10.69
N LEU A 265 10.33 1.86 -9.64
CA LEU A 265 10.11 2.71 -8.48
C LEU A 265 10.87 4.04 -8.62
N LYS A 266 10.64 4.97 -7.72
CA LYS A 266 11.28 6.29 -7.73
C LYS A 266 12.79 6.17 -7.85
N VAL A 267 13.38 6.90 -8.79
CA VAL A 267 14.83 6.95 -8.99
C VAL A 267 15.50 7.55 -7.75
N GLY A 268 16.40 6.82 -7.10
CA GLY A 268 17.16 7.36 -5.98
C GLY A 268 17.61 6.37 -4.92
N TRP A 269 17.36 5.09 -5.10
CA TRP A 269 17.88 4.07 -4.20
C TRP A 269 19.42 4.10 -4.18
N ARG A 270 20.01 4.45 -3.05
CA ARG A 270 21.44 4.74 -2.88
C ARG A 270 22.33 3.51 -2.68
N LEU A 271 21.96 2.35 -3.18
CA LEU A 271 22.77 1.13 -3.01
C LEU A 271 24.15 1.19 -3.69
N ASP A 272 24.34 2.09 -4.64
CA ASP A 272 25.63 2.28 -5.33
C ASP A 272 26.64 3.10 -4.52
N SER A 273 26.31 3.49 -3.28
CA SER A 273 27.11 4.39 -2.46
C SER A 273 27.35 3.90 -1.01
N VAL A 274 27.06 2.64 -0.70
CA VAL A 274 27.42 2.07 0.61
C VAL A 274 28.95 1.99 0.69
N THR A 275 29.52 2.63 1.70
CA THR A 275 30.97 2.72 1.90
C THR A 275 31.52 1.53 2.69
N ASP A 276 32.82 1.26 2.56
CA ASP A 276 33.50 0.24 3.37
C ASP A 276 33.42 0.57 4.88
N GLU A 277 33.35 1.85 5.25
CA GLU A 277 33.22 2.31 6.64
C GLU A 277 31.83 1.95 7.21
N GLU A 278 30.76 2.21 6.45
CA GLU A 278 29.39 1.82 6.85
C GLU A 278 29.26 0.30 6.97
N LEU A 279 29.83 -0.46 6.02
CA LEU A 279 29.82 -1.92 6.08
C LEU A 279 30.64 -2.47 7.28
N ALA A 280 31.64 -1.73 7.77
CA ALA A 280 32.44 -2.14 8.90
C ALA A 280 31.83 -1.78 10.26
N ALA A 281 30.71 -1.04 10.28
CA ALA A 281 30.05 -0.65 11.53
C ALA A 281 29.61 -1.89 12.34
N PRO A 282 29.77 -1.89 13.68
CA PRO A 282 29.43 -3.03 14.53
C PRO A 282 28.01 -3.55 14.34
N ASP A 283 27.04 -2.63 14.21
CA ASP A 283 25.63 -2.95 14.05
C ASP A 283 25.31 -3.60 12.69
N VAL A 284 26.13 -3.32 11.68
CA VAL A 284 26.04 -3.96 10.37
C VAL A 284 26.73 -5.32 10.37
N GLN A 285 27.83 -5.46 11.11
CA GLN A 285 28.61 -6.71 11.15
C GLN A 285 27.86 -7.89 11.78
N LYS A 286 26.80 -7.66 12.56
CA LYS A 286 25.92 -8.73 13.08
C LYS A 286 25.08 -9.41 11.98
N PHE A 287 24.87 -8.74 10.84
CA PHE A 287 24.18 -9.31 9.69
C PHE A 287 25.10 -10.24 8.88
N ALA A 288 24.51 -11.25 8.24
CA ALA A 288 25.22 -12.09 7.28
C ALA A 288 25.79 -11.22 6.13
N SER A 289 26.93 -11.61 5.58
CA SER A 289 27.63 -10.81 4.57
C SER A 289 26.78 -10.41 3.36
N TRP A 290 25.83 -11.28 2.98
CA TRP A 290 24.91 -11.04 1.86
C TRP A 290 23.80 -10.02 2.17
N ALA A 291 23.53 -9.74 3.46
CA ALA A 291 22.48 -8.83 3.90
C ALA A 291 22.99 -7.43 4.31
N ARG A 292 24.30 -7.25 4.53
CA ARG A 292 24.87 -6.01 5.07
C ARG A 292 24.61 -4.78 4.24
N GLU A 293 24.80 -4.86 2.93
CA GLU A 293 24.49 -3.74 2.03
C GLU A 293 23.00 -3.36 2.08
N ALA A 294 22.13 -4.37 2.16
CA ALA A 294 20.71 -4.16 2.26
C ALA A 294 20.32 -3.50 3.59
N ALA A 295 20.93 -3.90 4.69
CA ALA A 295 20.71 -3.33 6.02
C ALA A 295 21.10 -1.85 6.07
N VAL A 296 22.32 -1.50 5.60
CA VAL A 296 22.79 -0.10 5.52
C VAL A 296 21.87 0.74 4.65
N ALA A 297 21.45 0.21 3.50
CA ALA A 297 20.58 0.95 2.58
C ALA A 297 19.18 1.18 3.17
N ALA A 298 18.59 0.16 3.79
CA ALA A 298 17.28 0.28 4.41
C ALA A 298 17.28 1.27 5.59
N ASP A 299 18.33 1.23 6.42
CA ASP A 299 18.52 2.16 7.52
C ASP A 299 18.66 3.62 7.03
N SER A 300 19.57 3.86 6.08
CA SER A 300 19.83 5.19 5.52
C SER A 300 18.59 5.85 4.86
N LEU A 301 17.61 5.05 4.49
CA LEU A 301 16.35 5.48 3.86
C LEU A 301 15.18 5.55 4.86
N GLY A 302 15.42 5.21 6.14
CA GLY A 302 14.38 5.20 7.17
C GLY A 302 13.30 4.14 6.92
N LEU A 303 13.67 3.00 6.33
CA LEU A 303 12.71 1.93 5.99
C LEU A 303 12.55 0.88 7.09
N LEU A 304 13.52 0.80 8.01
CA LEU A 304 13.49 -0.18 9.09
C LEU A 304 12.41 0.13 10.12
N ALA A 305 11.86 -0.91 10.72
CA ALA A 305 10.90 -0.75 11.82
C ALA A 305 11.56 -0.12 13.04
N ASP A 306 12.72 -0.65 13.44
CA ASP A 306 13.53 -0.21 14.57
C ASP A 306 14.89 0.32 14.12
N ASP A 307 15.64 0.91 15.07
CA ASP A 307 17.04 1.27 14.85
C ASP A 307 17.89 0.05 14.51
N LEU A 308 18.81 0.18 13.55
CA LEU A 308 19.65 -0.92 13.10
C LEU A 308 20.40 -1.62 14.25
N ALA A 309 20.77 -0.85 15.30
CA ALA A 309 21.43 -1.38 16.48
C ALA A 309 20.56 -2.39 17.27
N ASP A 310 19.26 -2.21 17.29
CA ASP A 310 18.30 -2.98 18.09
C ASP A 310 17.77 -4.22 17.35
N ILE A 311 17.86 -4.26 16.02
CA ILE A 311 17.40 -5.41 15.22
C ILE A 311 18.27 -6.63 15.45
N ASP A 312 17.71 -7.77 15.83
CA ASP A 312 18.36 -9.08 15.72
C ASP A 312 18.15 -9.64 14.30
N PRO A 313 19.22 -9.79 13.49
CA PRO A 313 19.10 -10.26 12.11
C PRO A 313 18.45 -11.64 11.95
N ASN A 314 18.53 -12.48 12.96
CA ASN A 314 18.04 -13.86 12.93
C ASN A 314 16.69 -14.05 13.63
N ALA A 315 16.18 -13.01 14.29
CA ALA A 315 14.82 -13.07 14.85
C ALA A 315 13.78 -13.07 13.71
N PRO A 316 12.65 -13.75 13.90
CA PRO A 316 11.56 -13.68 12.94
C PRO A 316 11.00 -12.26 12.86
N THR A 317 10.77 -11.77 11.65
CA THR A 317 10.05 -10.50 11.43
C THR A 317 8.57 -10.70 11.77
N THR A 318 8.00 -9.79 12.57
CA THR A 318 6.59 -9.80 12.91
C THR A 318 5.72 -9.22 11.78
N ARG A 319 4.42 -9.46 11.85
CA ARG A 319 3.46 -8.93 10.87
C ARG A 319 3.40 -7.41 10.91
N GLU A 320 3.47 -6.80 12.10
CA GLU A 320 3.47 -5.34 12.26
C GLU A 320 4.76 -4.68 11.73
N GLU A 321 5.93 -5.24 12.03
CA GLU A 321 7.20 -4.74 11.49
C GLU A 321 7.23 -4.82 9.96
N ALA A 322 6.75 -5.93 9.40
CA ALA A 322 6.66 -6.11 7.96
C ALA A 322 5.72 -5.09 7.31
N ALA A 323 4.55 -4.84 7.90
CA ALA A 323 3.61 -3.83 7.44
C ALA A 323 4.25 -2.43 7.47
N ALA A 324 4.86 -2.04 8.58
CA ALA A 324 5.55 -0.76 8.73
C ALA A 324 6.65 -0.56 7.66
N MET A 325 7.51 -1.55 7.48
CA MET A 325 8.61 -1.46 6.50
C MET A 325 8.09 -1.39 5.05
N VAL A 326 7.05 -2.13 4.71
CA VAL A 326 6.43 -2.06 3.36
C VAL A 326 5.74 -0.71 3.15
N TYR A 327 5.00 -0.20 4.14
CA TYR A 327 4.38 1.13 4.08
C TYR A 327 5.42 2.23 3.86
N ARG A 328 6.52 2.22 4.62
CA ARG A 328 7.64 3.17 4.48
C ARG A 328 8.28 3.10 3.10
N LEU A 329 8.45 1.89 2.54
CA LEU A 329 8.92 1.73 1.17
C LEU A 329 7.94 2.32 0.15
N MET A 330 6.64 2.12 0.31
CA MET A 330 5.61 2.71 -0.56
C MET A 330 5.64 4.24 -0.51
N SER A 331 5.77 4.80 0.69
CA SER A 331 5.91 6.25 0.90
C SER A 331 7.21 6.79 0.27
N TYR A 332 8.35 6.14 0.53
CA TYR A 332 9.62 6.49 -0.06
C TYR A 332 9.58 6.46 -1.61
N SER A 333 8.96 5.44 -2.18
CA SER A 333 8.82 5.32 -3.64
C SER A 333 7.76 6.25 -4.24
N GLY A 334 7.02 6.98 -3.42
CA GLY A 334 5.97 7.90 -3.86
C GLY A 334 4.71 7.21 -4.36
N ILE A 335 4.55 5.92 -4.09
CA ILE A 335 3.31 5.17 -4.34
C ILE A 335 2.22 5.67 -3.41
N LEU A 336 2.55 5.86 -2.12
CA LEU A 336 1.74 6.62 -1.18
C LEU A 336 2.14 8.08 -1.22
N THR A 337 1.18 8.96 -1.16
CA THR A 337 1.40 10.37 -0.84
C THR A 337 1.30 10.47 0.69
N PRO A 338 2.31 10.97 1.41
CA PRO A 338 2.16 11.25 2.82
C PRO A 338 0.95 12.17 3.01
N ALA A 339 0.12 11.90 4.00
CA ALA A 339 -0.93 12.84 4.38
C ALA A 339 -0.28 14.21 4.60
N ALA A 340 -0.86 15.26 4.03
CA ALA A 340 -0.36 16.61 4.18
C ALA A 340 -0.36 16.96 5.67
N GLY A 341 0.81 16.89 6.34
CA GLY A 341 0.95 17.23 7.76
C GLY A 341 1.72 16.24 8.62
N ALA A 342 2.34 15.17 8.05
CA ALA A 342 3.26 14.29 8.81
C ALA A 342 4.69 14.81 8.78
#